data_4e07ba8af92f2d76c2ba5625e19006a6
#
_entry.id   4e07ba8af92f2d76c2ba5625e19006a6
#
_cell.length_a   1.000
_cell.length_b   1.000
_cell.length_c   1.000
_cell.angle_alpha   90.00
_cell.angle_beta   90.00
_cell.angle_gamma   90.00
#
_symmetry.space_group_name_H-M   'P 1'
#
loop_
_entity.id
_entity.type
_entity.pdbx_description
1 polymer ?
#
loop_
_entity_poly.entity_id
_entity_poly.type
_entity_poly.pdbx_seq_one_letter_code
_entity_poly.pdbx_strand_id
1 'polypeptide(L)'
;MKRFYFLLILSALFVSGHAQSYDGNILKGKKWAVCGDSFSSGDFKGLNEDDYKIKEGKYAGKKAVYGYLIGNRNDMDIQDLTRGGRTMATPKEGNSTNAFSNGLYKTIDADVDYITLYFGINDSHHAGIGKDGEVTNGYIPLGTIEDTTIDTFYGAWNVVMAYLIEHYPFAHIGIIVSNGCGVPAYPDAEIAIAKKYGVPYINLNGDERTPAMIRAVNPDIDPEIIKIRDNAMRVTEKNRHPNVKAHAYEADFIESWLRGL
;
A
#
# COMPACT_ATOMS: atom_id res chain seq x y z
N MET A 1 -70.52 -41.36 -12.35
CA MET A 1 -69.39 -40.51 -12.80
C MET A 1 -69.05 -39.49 -11.69
N LYS A 2 -67.97 -39.74 -10.95
CA LYS A 2 -67.51 -38.85 -9.88
C LYS A 2 -66.43 -37.93 -10.47
N ARG A 3 -66.67 -36.64 -10.47
CA ARG A 3 -65.70 -35.62 -10.91
C ARG A 3 -64.77 -35.29 -9.74
N PHE A 4 -63.47 -35.57 -9.89
CA PHE A 4 -62.42 -35.14 -8.99
C PHE A 4 -62.01 -33.69 -9.38
N TYR A 5 -62.19 -32.75 -8.48
CA TYR A 5 -61.60 -31.40 -8.59
C TYR A 5 -60.22 -31.44 -7.97
N PHE A 6 -59.19 -31.22 -8.80
CA PHE A 6 -57.80 -31.05 -8.34
C PHE A 6 -57.63 -29.58 -7.95
N LEU A 7 -57.49 -29.31 -6.67
CA LEU A 7 -57.17 -27.97 -6.16
C LEU A 7 -55.65 -27.80 -6.29
N LEU A 8 -55.19 -26.95 -7.22
CA LEU A 8 -53.78 -26.52 -7.31
C LEU A 8 -53.57 -25.40 -6.27
N ILE A 9 -52.90 -25.70 -5.18
CA ILE A 9 -52.41 -24.69 -4.23
C ILE A 9 -51.10 -24.16 -4.77
N LEU A 10 -51.15 -22.95 -5.34
CA LEU A 10 -49.96 -22.21 -5.77
C LEU A 10 -49.37 -21.53 -4.54
N SER A 11 -48.39 -22.17 -3.89
CA SER A 11 -47.58 -21.55 -2.83
C SER A 11 -46.63 -20.54 -3.47
N ALA A 12 -47.01 -19.26 -3.45
CA ALA A 12 -46.12 -18.15 -3.78
C ALA A 12 -45.08 -18.04 -2.66
N LEU A 13 -43.88 -18.58 -2.90
CA LEU A 13 -42.68 -18.29 -2.12
C LEU A 13 -42.30 -16.81 -2.37
N PHE A 14 -42.73 -15.92 -1.47
CA PHE A 14 -42.13 -14.58 -1.39
C PHE A 14 -40.68 -14.75 -0.94
N VAL A 15 -39.76 -14.82 -1.87
CA VAL A 15 -38.37 -14.54 -1.60
C VAL A 15 -38.30 -13.02 -1.38
N SER A 16 -38.31 -12.58 -0.13
CA SER A 16 -37.96 -11.24 0.25
C SER A 16 -36.48 -11.04 -0.03
N GLY A 17 -36.16 -10.76 -1.28
CA GLY A 17 -34.86 -10.24 -1.66
C GLY A 17 -34.71 -8.90 -0.94
N HIS A 18 -33.89 -8.88 0.10
CA HIS A 18 -33.37 -7.62 0.61
C HIS A 18 -32.53 -7.05 -0.52
N ALA A 19 -33.10 -6.15 -1.31
CA ALA A 19 -32.31 -5.32 -2.20
C ALA A 19 -31.39 -4.50 -1.29
N GLN A 20 -30.15 -4.97 -1.16
CA GLN A 20 -29.10 -4.21 -0.52
C GLN A 20 -29.02 -2.92 -1.31
N SER A 21 -29.38 -1.79 -0.71
CA SER A 21 -29.26 -0.49 -1.36
C SER A 21 -27.79 -0.29 -1.65
N TYR A 22 -27.40 -0.44 -2.92
CA TYR A 22 -26.06 -0.16 -3.37
C TYR A 22 -25.86 1.36 -3.27
N ASP A 23 -25.15 1.81 -2.25
CA ASP A 23 -24.86 3.24 -2.03
C ASP A 23 -23.79 3.80 -2.97
N GLY A 24 -23.31 3.00 -3.90
CA GLY A 24 -22.27 3.37 -4.88
C GLY A 24 -20.85 3.35 -4.31
N ASN A 25 -20.66 3.14 -3.02
CA ASN A 25 -19.33 3.07 -2.40
C ASN A 25 -18.85 1.62 -2.28
N ILE A 26 -18.06 1.16 -3.26
CA ILE A 26 -17.53 -0.21 -3.30
C ILE A 26 -16.53 -0.53 -2.17
N LEU A 27 -15.96 0.50 -1.52
CA LEU A 27 -15.01 0.34 -0.41
C LEU A 27 -15.71 0.23 0.95
N LYS A 28 -17.00 0.57 1.05
CA LYS A 28 -17.71 0.63 2.33
C LYS A 28 -17.78 -0.73 3.01
N GLY A 29 -17.35 -0.77 4.28
CA GLY A 29 -17.34 -1.98 5.10
C GLY A 29 -16.33 -3.04 4.66
N LYS A 30 -15.43 -2.72 3.72
CA LYS A 30 -14.37 -3.62 3.26
C LYS A 30 -13.23 -3.69 4.26
N LYS A 31 -12.57 -4.85 4.34
CA LYS A 31 -11.36 -5.06 5.14
C LYS A 31 -10.11 -4.80 4.30
N TRP A 32 -9.21 -3.97 4.81
CA TRP A 32 -8.00 -3.59 4.10
C TRP A 32 -6.76 -3.75 4.97
N ALA A 33 -5.85 -4.64 4.56
CA ALA A 33 -4.51 -4.76 5.13
C ALA A 33 -3.58 -3.71 4.50
N VAL A 34 -3.21 -2.72 5.31
CA VAL A 34 -2.25 -1.68 4.93
C VAL A 34 -0.87 -2.13 5.40
N CYS A 35 -0.01 -2.53 4.47
CA CYS A 35 1.34 -3.01 4.75
C CYS A 35 2.37 -1.99 4.30
N GLY A 36 3.30 -1.61 5.19
CA GLY A 36 4.27 -0.59 4.80
C GLY A 36 5.23 -0.18 5.91
N ASP A 37 6.02 0.84 5.60
CA ASP A 37 7.03 1.41 6.47
C ASP A 37 6.59 2.75 7.11
N SER A 38 7.54 3.65 7.40
CA SER A 38 7.26 4.96 8.00
C SER A 38 6.49 5.92 7.09
N PHE A 39 6.54 5.73 5.77
CA PHE A 39 5.75 6.50 4.81
C PHE A 39 4.26 6.11 4.86
N SER A 40 3.94 4.93 5.36
CA SER A 40 2.56 4.48 5.63
C SER A 40 2.12 4.72 7.07
N SER A 41 3.00 4.46 8.07
CA SER A 41 2.66 4.60 9.49
C SER A 41 2.72 6.04 10.03
N GLY A 42 3.30 6.95 9.27
CA GLY A 42 3.52 8.36 9.62
C GLY A 42 4.58 8.57 10.71
N ASP A 43 5.67 9.24 10.36
CA ASP A 43 6.62 9.80 11.30
C ASP A 43 6.42 11.32 11.39
N PHE A 44 5.60 11.73 12.34
CA PHE A 44 5.26 13.16 12.57
C PHE A 44 6.13 13.82 13.66
N LYS A 45 7.31 13.25 13.94
CA LYS A 45 8.24 13.85 14.91
C LYS A 45 8.58 15.28 14.52
N GLY A 46 8.25 16.21 15.39
CA GLY A 46 8.43 17.66 15.18
C GLY A 46 7.11 18.42 14.97
N LEU A 47 5.97 17.72 14.89
CA LEU A 47 4.63 18.32 14.93
C LEU A 47 3.99 18.12 16.31
N ASN A 48 3.02 19.00 16.65
CA ASN A 48 2.18 18.77 17.81
C ASN A 48 1.23 17.61 17.57
N GLU A 49 0.94 16.85 18.63
CA GLU A 49 0.12 15.62 18.52
C GLU A 49 -1.30 15.91 18.00
N ASP A 50 -1.87 17.04 18.38
CA ASP A 50 -3.19 17.46 17.93
C ASP A 50 -3.25 17.83 16.44
N ASP A 51 -2.13 18.16 15.82
CA ASP A 51 -2.08 18.60 14.42
C ASP A 51 -2.12 17.41 13.43
N TYR A 52 -1.77 16.20 13.90
CA TYR A 52 -1.70 15.03 13.04
C TYR A 52 -2.68 13.89 13.42
N LYS A 53 -3.62 14.14 14.33
CA LYS A 53 -4.67 13.17 14.67
C LYS A 53 -5.96 13.44 13.92
N ILE A 54 -6.62 12.35 13.50
CA ILE A 54 -7.98 12.39 12.96
C ILE A 54 -8.92 12.83 14.09
N LYS A 55 -9.74 13.85 13.85
CA LYS A 55 -10.58 14.46 14.88
C LYS A 55 -11.90 13.73 15.12
N GLU A 56 -12.46 13.07 14.09
CA GLU A 56 -13.78 12.46 14.14
C GLU A 56 -13.88 11.19 13.29
N GLY A 57 -14.94 10.41 13.46
CA GLY A 57 -15.23 9.18 12.74
C GLY A 57 -14.62 7.94 13.37
N LYS A 58 -14.62 6.84 12.63
CA LYS A 58 -14.20 5.50 13.07
C LYS A 58 -12.75 5.49 13.59
N TYR A 59 -11.89 6.29 12.99
CA TYR A 59 -10.47 6.36 13.33
C TYR A 59 -10.07 7.63 14.09
N ALA A 60 -11.03 8.25 14.82
CA ALA A 60 -10.72 9.38 15.69
C ALA A 60 -9.58 9.05 16.67
N GLY A 61 -8.61 9.95 16.81
CA GLY A 61 -7.41 9.76 17.64
C GLY A 61 -6.27 9.00 16.97
N LYS A 62 -6.49 8.33 15.82
CA LYS A 62 -5.41 7.74 15.03
C LYS A 62 -4.65 8.82 14.25
N LYS A 63 -3.41 8.52 13.84
CA LYS A 63 -2.62 9.39 12.97
C LYS A 63 -3.33 9.60 11.63
N ALA A 64 -3.30 10.83 11.11
CA ALA A 64 -3.88 11.21 9.82
C ALA A 64 -2.96 10.76 8.66
N VAL A 65 -2.74 9.45 8.55
CA VAL A 65 -2.03 8.81 7.43
C VAL A 65 -3.03 8.31 6.39
N TYR A 66 -2.59 8.15 5.15
CA TYR A 66 -3.49 7.82 4.03
C TYR A 66 -4.40 6.63 4.33
N GLY A 67 -3.87 5.55 4.94
CA GLY A 67 -4.65 4.35 5.25
C GLY A 67 -5.84 4.63 6.17
N TYR A 68 -5.61 5.33 7.28
CA TYR A 68 -6.69 5.69 8.20
C TYR A 68 -7.61 6.80 7.64
N LEU A 69 -7.10 7.73 6.82
CA LEU A 69 -7.92 8.74 6.17
C LEU A 69 -8.92 8.11 5.19
N ILE A 70 -8.46 7.20 4.33
CA ILE A 70 -9.31 6.46 3.39
C ILE A 70 -10.27 5.54 4.14
N GLY A 71 -9.77 4.81 5.14
CA GLY A 71 -10.59 3.94 5.99
C GLY A 71 -11.73 4.70 6.67
N ASN A 72 -11.43 5.91 7.18
CA ASN A 72 -12.43 6.76 7.84
C ASN A 72 -13.49 7.28 6.87
N ARG A 73 -13.09 7.71 5.66
CA ARG A 73 -14.01 8.22 4.62
C ARG A 73 -14.97 7.13 4.11
N ASN A 74 -14.52 5.87 4.09
CA ASN A 74 -15.22 4.76 3.44
C ASN A 74 -15.74 3.71 4.44
N ASP A 75 -15.66 3.96 5.75
CA ASP A 75 -16.02 2.99 6.78
C ASP A 75 -15.36 1.62 6.60
N MET A 76 -14.10 1.59 6.11
CA MET A 76 -13.35 0.34 5.96
C MET A 76 -12.81 -0.14 7.31
N ASP A 77 -12.58 -1.45 7.44
CA ASP A 77 -11.83 -2.05 8.55
C ASP A 77 -10.34 -2.14 8.18
N ILE A 78 -9.49 -1.42 8.92
CA ILE A 78 -8.06 -1.35 8.64
C ILE A 78 -7.30 -2.33 9.53
N GLN A 79 -6.65 -3.32 8.92
CA GLN A 79 -5.57 -4.07 9.54
C GLN A 79 -4.26 -3.33 9.27
N ASP A 80 -3.75 -2.64 10.30
CA ASP A 80 -2.53 -1.84 10.19
C ASP A 80 -1.29 -2.72 10.43
N LEU A 81 -0.60 -3.06 9.35
CA LEU A 81 0.67 -3.79 9.34
C LEU A 81 1.84 -2.87 8.97
N THR A 82 1.72 -1.57 9.27
CA THR A 82 2.76 -0.58 9.02
C THR A 82 3.69 -0.38 10.22
N ARG A 83 4.96 -0.06 9.98
CA ARG A 83 5.91 0.29 11.04
C ARG A 83 7.11 1.07 10.51
N GLY A 84 7.53 2.09 11.23
CA GLY A 84 8.74 2.84 10.91
C GLY A 84 10.00 1.96 10.81
N GLY A 85 10.85 2.22 9.83
CA GLY A 85 12.08 1.47 9.58
C GLY A 85 11.88 0.05 9.00
N ARG A 86 10.65 -0.33 8.62
CA ARG A 86 10.38 -1.66 8.06
C ARG A 86 10.92 -1.78 6.64
N THR A 87 11.60 -2.89 6.37
CA THR A 87 12.04 -3.31 5.05
C THR A 87 11.10 -4.35 4.44
N MET A 88 11.08 -4.49 3.14
CA MET A 88 10.50 -5.65 2.47
C MET A 88 11.38 -6.87 2.73
N ALA A 89 12.67 -6.76 2.45
CA ALA A 89 13.62 -7.87 2.57
C ALA A 89 14.26 -7.96 3.96
N THR A 90 14.74 -9.16 4.28
CA THR A 90 15.41 -9.47 5.54
C THR A 90 16.91 -9.32 5.35
N PRO A 91 17.60 -8.36 6.02
CA PRO A 91 19.03 -8.21 5.89
C PRO A 91 19.76 -9.47 6.40
N LYS A 92 20.88 -9.81 5.73
CA LYS A 92 21.73 -10.96 6.12
C LYS A 92 22.33 -10.81 7.52
N GLU A 93 22.65 -9.56 7.87
CA GLU A 93 23.23 -9.21 9.16
C GLU A 93 22.35 -8.19 9.86
N GLY A 94 22.17 -8.33 11.19
CA GLY A 94 21.42 -7.39 11.99
C GLY A 94 20.01 -7.86 12.40
N ASN A 95 19.21 -6.92 12.88
CA ASN A 95 17.90 -7.22 13.48
C ASN A 95 16.82 -7.44 12.41
N SER A 96 16.70 -8.67 11.93
CA SER A 96 15.75 -9.10 10.91
C SER A 96 14.27 -9.06 11.33
N THR A 97 13.97 -8.76 12.60
CA THR A 97 12.61 -8.86 13.17
C THR A 97 11.64 -7.84 12.60
N ASN A 98 12.11 -6.79 11.91
CA ASN A 98 11.30 -5.75 11.34
C ASN A 98 10.99 -5.92 9.83
N ALA A 99 11.59 -6.91 9.16
CA ALA A 99 11.34 -7.17 7.76
C ALA A 99 9.95 -7.80 7.53
N PHE A 100 9.25 -7.33 6.50
CA PHE A 100 7.91 -7.85 6.18
C PHE A 100 7.98 -9.29 5.70
N SER A 101 8.98 -9.64 4.87
CA SER A 101 9.22 -11.00 4.39
C SER A 101 9.61 -12.00 5.47
N ASN A 102 9.96 -11.55 6.69
CA ASN A 102 10.26 -12.43 7.81
C ASN A 102 8.99 -12.91 8.55
N GLY A 103 7.97 -13.31 7.77
CA GLY A 103 6.76 -13.96 8.28
C GLY A 103 5.58 -13.02 8.59
N LEU A 104 5.76 -11.70 8.61
CA LEU A 104 4.68 -10.78 8.94
C LEU A 104 3.53 -10.83 7.90
N TYR A 105 3.83 -11.02 6.63
CA TYR A 105 2.82 -11.19 5.58
C TYR A 105 1.87 -12.36 5.81
N LYS A 106 2.25 -13.34 6.65
CA LYS A 106 1.42 -14.49 7.03
C LYS A 106 0.39 -14.17 8.13
N THR A 107 0.45 -12.95 8.69
CA THR A 107 -0.46 -12.50 9.75
C THR A 107 -1.61 -11.65 9.20
N ILE A 108 -1.71 -11.52 7.88
CA ILE A 108 -2.84 -10.86 7.23
C ILE A 108 -4.10 -11.68 7.51
N ASP A 109 -5.19 -11.01 7.86
CA ASP A 109 -6.48 -11.65 8.17
C ASP A 109 -7.01 -12.44 6.97
N ALA A 110 -7.53 -13.64 7.21
CA ALA A 110 -7.95 -14.55 6.14
C ALA A 110 -9.14 -14.01 5.31
N ASP A 111 -9.92 -13.08 5.85
CA ASP A 111 -11.12 -12.51 5.25
C ASP A 111 -10.90 -11.07 4.73
N VAL A 112 -9.64 -10.70 4.45
CA VAL A 112 -9.29 -9.40 3.90
C VAL A 112 -9.82 -9.23 2.47
N ASP A 113 -10.36 -8.05 2.14
CA ASP A 113 -10.78 -7.71 0.78
C ASP A 113 -9.67 -7.04 -0.03
N TYR A 114 -8.83 -6.22 0.62
CA TYR A 114 -7.75 -5.44 -0.02
C TYR A 114 -6.43 -5.64 0.71
N ILE A 115 -5.35 -5.78 -0.04
CA ILE A 115 -3.97 -5.82 0.49
C ILE A 115 -3.13 -4.82 -0.31
N THR A 116 -2.53 -3.85 0.35
CA THR A 116 -1.57 -2.94 -0.28
C THR A 116 -0.22 -3.01 0.37
N LEU A 117 0.82 -2.96 -0.46
CA LEU A 117 2.22 -3.11 -0.07
C LEU A 117 2.98 -1.85 -0.48
N TYR A 118 3.59 -1.15 0.50
CA TYR A 118 4.34 0.08 0.29
C TYR A 118 5.67 0.00 1.04
N PHE A 119 6.72 -0.45 0.35
CA PHE A 119 8.06 -0.69 0.89
C PHE A 119 9.12 -0.18 -0.08
N GLY A 120 10.39 -0.24 0.29
CA GLY A 120 11.53 0.02 -0.59
C GLY A 120 12.44 1.14 -0.08
N ILE A 121 11.89 2.16 0.59
CA ILE A 121 12.68 3.28 1.08
C ILE A 121 13.76 2.84 2.09
N ASN A 122 13.44 1.93 2.99
CA ASN A 122 14.41 1.41 3.96
C ASN A 122 15.34 0.36 3.35
N ASP A 123 14.85 -0.40 2.39
CA ASP A 123 15.66 -1.36 1.62
C ASP A 123 16.75 -0.64 0.82
N SER A 124 16.39 0.48 0.18
CA SER A 124 17.28 1.31 -0.64
C SER A 124 18.16 2.27 0.17
N HIS A 125 18.10 2.28 1.49
CA HIS A 125 18.85 3.20 2.32
C HIS A 125 20.35 3.08 2.03
N HIS A 126 21.02 4.19 1.70
CA HIS A 126 22.39 4.29 1.20
C HIS A 126 22.62 3.86 -0.26
N ALA A 127 21.59 3.47 -1.00
CA ALA A 127 21.75 3.25 -2.44
C ALA A 127 22.15 4.54 -3.15
N GLY A 128 22.94 4.41 -4.18
CA GLY A 128 23.44 5.51 -5.01
C GLY A 128 23.77 5.06 -6.42
N ILE A 129 24.29 5.98 -7.22
CA ILE A 129 24.85 5.70 -8.53
C ILE A 129 26.34 5.88 -8.45
N GLY A 130 27.08 4.82 -8.77
CA GLY A 130 28.54 4.82 -8.80
C GLY A 130 29.12 5.60 -9.97
N LYS A 131 30.46 5.63 -10.06
CA LYS A 131 31.18 6.45 -11.06
C LYS A 131 30.94 6.02 -12.50
N ASP A 132 30.69 4.73 -12.70
CA ASP A 132 30.46 4.13 -14.03
C ASP A 132 28.96 4.01 -14.35
N GLY A 133 28.09 4.69 -13.56
CA GLY A 133 26.64 4.66 -13.73
C GLY A 133 25.97 3.41 -13.14
N GLU A 134 26.73 2.51 -12.53
CA GLU A 134 26.21 1.33 -11.86
C GLU A 134 25.41 1.73 -10.60
N VAL A 135 24.33 1.01 -10.32
CA VAL A 135 23.55 1.18 -9.08
C VAL A 135 24.31 0.52 -7.94
N THR A 136 24.68 1.29 -6.95
CA THR A 136 25.19 0.75 -5.69
C THR A 136 24.01 0.27 -4.84
N ASN A 137 24.10 -0.97 -4.36
CA ASN A 137 23.05 -1.52 -3.50
C ASN A 137 22.95 -0.72 -2.19
N GLY A 138 21.70 -0.58 -1.74
CA GLY A 138 21.37 0.02 -0.46
C GLY A 138 21.61 -0.93 0.72
N TYR A 139 20.90 -0.68 1.79
CA TYR A 139 20.93 -1.54 2.99
C TYR A 139 20.57 -3.00 2.67
N ILE A 140 19.62 -3.20 1.74
CA ILE A 140 19.29 -4.50 1.16
C ILE A 140 19.81 -4.54 -0.28
N PRO A 141 20.54 -5.58 -0.69
CA PRO A 141 20.90 -5.78 -2.09
C PRO A 141 19.66 -5.88 -2.97
N LEU A 142 19.70 -5.22 -4.15
CA LEU A 142 18.57 -5.25 -5.09
C LEU A 142 18.24 -6.68 -5.54
N GLY A 143 19.28 -7.46 -5.88
CA GLY A 143 19.13 -8.79 -6.46
C GLY A 143 18.62 -8.75 -7.89
N THR A 144 18.05 -9.86 -8.35
CA THR A 144 17.45 -10.03 -9.67
C THR A 144 16.01 -10.48 -9.59
N ILE A 145 15.25 -10.28 -10.66
CA ILE A 145 13.83 -10.66 -10.74
C ILE A 145 13.61 -12.17 -10.56
N GLU A 146 14.65 -12.99 -10.71
CA GLU A 146 14.58 -14.46 -10.53
C GLU A 146 14.91 -14.91 -9.11
N ASP A 147 15.39 -14.03 -8.24
CA ASP A 147 15.72 -14.39 -6.86
C ASP A 147 14.48 -14.88 -6.09
N THR A 148 14.69 -15.90 -5.26
CA THR A 148 13.64 -16.54 -4.45
C THR A 148 13.97 -16.58 -2.96
N THR A 149 14.95 -15.82 -2.52
CA THR A 149 15.37 -15.72 -1.11
C THR A 149 14.96 -14.38 -0.53
N ILE A 150 14.77 -14.31 0.78
CA ILE A 150 14.28 -13.09 1.44
C ILE A 150 15.37 -12.06 1.74
N ASP A 151 16.61 -12.29 1.35
CA ASP A 151 17.78 -11.46 1.65
C ASP A 151 18.15 -10.48 0.51
N THR A 152 17.43 -10.53 -0.60
CA THR A 152 17.47 -9.52 -1.65
C THR A 152 16.09 -8.88 -1.84
N PHE A 153 16.06 -7.66 -2.37
CA PHE A 153 14.81 -6.93 -2.55
C PHE A 153 13.84 -7.66 -3.49
N TYR A 154 14.30 -8.03 -4.68
CA TYR A 154 13.51 -8.83 -5.61
C TYR A 154 13.06 -10.18 -5.02
N GLY A 155 13.99 -10.87 -4.35
CA GLY A 155 13.69 -12.18 -3.77
C GLY A 155 12.61 -12.11 -2.69
N ALA A 156 12.67 -11.12 -1.80
CA ALA A 156 11.68 -10.89 -0.76
C ALA A 156 10.29 -10.58 -1.35
N TRP A 157 10.23 -9.71 -2.37
CA TRP A 157 9.00 -9.44 -3.11
C TRP A 157 8.43 -10.72 -3.75
N ASN A 158 9.28 -11.54 -4.38
CA ASN A 158 8.84 -12.82 -4.98
C ASN A 158 8.24 -13.76 -3.94
N VAL A 159 8.88 -13.92 -2.78
CA VAL A 159 8.40 -14.79 -1.69
C VAL A 159 7.05 -14.29 -1.16
N VAL A 160 6.95 -12.99 -0.90
CA VAL A 160 5.72 -12.39 -0.38
C VAL A 160 4.58 -12.47 -1.39
N MET A 161 4.82 -12.05 -2.64
CA MET A 161 3.77 -12.03 -3.67
C MET A 161 3.25 -13.43 -4.02
N ALA A 162 4.15 -14.43 -4.13
CA ALA A 162 3.73 -15.81 -4.37
C ALA A 162 2.80 -16.32 -3.27
N TYR A 163 3.16 -16.06 -2.01
CA TYR A 163 2.33 -16.43 -0.87
C TYR A 163 0.97 -15.71 -0.88
N LEU A 164 0.96 -14.40 -1.12
CA LEU A 164 -0.28 -13.62 -1.09
C LEU A 164 -1.27 -14.07 -2.17
N ILE A 165 -0.81 -14.34 -3.38
CA ILE A 165 -1.65 -14.82 -4.48
C ILE A 165 -2.20 -16.21 -4.17
N GLU A 166 -1.40 -17.10 -3.57
CA GLU A 166 -1.84 -18.44 -3.19
C GLU A 166 -2.89 -18.43 -2.08
N HIS A 167 -2.70 -17.58 -1.05
CA HIS A 167 -3.53 -17.62 0.15
C HIS A 167 -4.71 -16.63 0.13
N TYR A 168 -4.64 -15.59 -0.71
CA TYR A 168 -5.68 -14.56 -0.85
C TYR A 168 -6.11 -14.37 -2.32
N PRO A 169 -6.54 -15.45 -3.02
CA PRO A 169 -6.79 -15.42 -4.46
C PRO A 169 -7.95 -14.50 -4.87
N PHE A 170 -8.78 -14.07 -3.93
CA PHE A 170 -9.92 -13.18 -4.16
C PHE A 170 -9.73 -11.78 -3.56
N ALA A 171 -8.63 -11.54 -2.84
CA ALA A 171 -8.32 -10.19 -2.36
C ALA A 171 -7.76 -9.32 -3.50
N HIS A 172 -8.11 -8.04 -3.46
CA HIS A 172 -7.53 -7.04 -4.35
C HIS A 172 -6.12 -6.68 -3.85
N ILE A 173 -5.10 -7.28 -4.47
CA ILE A 173 -3.70 -7.04 -4.11
C ILE A 173 -3.12 -5.96 -5.01
N GLY A 174 -2.44 -4.96 -4.41
CA GLY A 174 -1.81 -3.90 -5.17
C GLY A 174 -0.52 -3.37 -4.54
N ILE A 175 0.37 -2.85 -5.38
CA ILE A 175 1.66 -2.28 -4.97
C ILE A 175 1.61 -0.76 -5.06
N ILE A 176 1.94 -0.09 -3.96
CA ILE A 176 2.21 1.34 -3.95
C ILE A 176 3.71 1.49 -4.16
N VAL A 177 4.09 1.92 -5.36
CA VAL A 177 5.50 2.08 -5.74
C VAL A 177 6.13 3.20 -4.95
N SER A 178 7.19 2.88 -4.25
CA SER A 178 7.78 3.74 -3.23
C SER A 178 8.48 4.97 -3.81
N ASN A 179 8.17 6.11 -3.24
CA ASN A 179 8.83 7.39 -3.45
C ASN A 179 9.72 7.70 -2.25
N GLY A 180 10.95 7.95 -2.42
CA GLY A 180 11.88 8.22 -1.30
C GLY A 180 13.06 7.27 -1.26
N CYS A 181 13.11 6.34 -2.18
CA CYS A 181 14.30 5.55 -2.48
C CYS A 181 15.44 6.48 -2.91
N GLY A 182 16.68 6.06 -2.66
CA GLY A 182 17.84 6.87 -3.06
C GLY A 182 18.06 6.90 -4.59
N VAL A 183 17.58 5.87 -5.29
CA VAL A 183 17.75 5.67 -6.74
C VAL A 183 16.51 5.03 -7.36
N PRO A 184 16.25 5.20 -8.67
CA PRO A 184 15.09 4.64 -9.37
C PRO A 184 15.02 3.11 -9.37
N ALA A 185 16.14 2.41 -9.23
CA ALA A 185 16.21 0.96 -9.37
C ALA A 185 15.29 0.17 -8.42
N TYR A 186 15.03 0.67 -7.22
CA TYR A 186 14.12 0.02 -6.28
C TYR A 186 12.64 0.20 -6.66
N PRO A 187 12.13 1.41 -6.93
CA PRO A 187 10.78 1.55 -7.49
C PRO A 187 10.60 0.86 -8.84
N ASP A 188 11.63 0.81 -9.70
CA ASP A 188 11.58 0.05 -10.96
C ASP A 188 11.43 -1.46 -10.71
N ALA A 189 12.08 -1.97 -9.67
CA ALA A 189 11.92 -3.36 -9.24
C ALA A 189 10.49 -3.65 -8.75
N GLU A 190 9.86 -2.74 -8.02
CA GLU A 190 8.46 -2.88 -7.59
C GLU A 190 7.50 -2.93 -8.79
N ILE A 191 7.73 -2.08 -9.80
CA ILE A 191 6.97 -2.11 -11.04
C ILE A 191 7.18 -3.43 -11.80
N ALA A 192 8.43 -3.92 -11.85
CA ALA A 192 8.75 -5.21 -12.48
C ALA A 192 8.05 -6.38 -11.77
N ILE A 193 8.03 -6.38 -10.44
CA ILE A 193 7.30 -7.35 -9.61
C ILE A 193 5.79 -7.26 -9.87
N ALA A 194 5.21 -6.07 -9.87
CA ALA A 194 3.79 -5.90 -10.17
C ALA A 194 3.42 -6.51 -11.52
N LYS A 195 4.23 -6.25 -12.55
CA LYS A 195 4.06 -6.83 -13.90
C LYS A 195 4.22 -8.35 -13.91
N LYS A 196 5.24 -8.89 -13.22
CA LYS A 196 5.51 -10.34 -13.13
C LYS A 196 4.32 -11.09 -12.53
N TYR A 197 3.70 -10.54 -11.49
CA TYR A 197 2.58 -11.18 -10.80
C TYR A 197 1.20 -10.75 -11.31
N GLY A 198 1.15 -9.84 -12.30
CA GLY A 198 -0.11 -9.37 -12.87
C GLY A 198 -0.97 -8.59 -11.88
N VAL A 199 -0.36 -7.90 -10.93
CA VAL A 199 -1.07 -7.07 -9.94
C VAL A 199 -0.99 -5.58 -10.30
N PRO A 200 -2.04 -4.80 -10.03
CA PRO A 200 -2.03 -3.36 -10.23
C PRO A 200 -1.00 -2.64 -9.35
N TYR A 201 -0.52 -1.50 -9.82
CA TYR A 201 0.31 -0.60 -9.02
C TYR A 201 -0.08 0.86 -9.22
N ILE A 202 0.23 1.70 -8.24
CA ILE A 202 0.20 3.16 -8.30
C ILE A 202 1.61 3.70 -8.08
N ASN A 203 2.09 4.60 -8.94
CA ASN A 203 3.46 5.10 -8.91
C ASN A 203 3.55 6.48 -8.26
N LEU A 204 3.95 6.54 -7.00
CA LEU A 204 4.10 7.81 -6.26
C LEU A 204 5.35 8.62 -6.66
N ASN A 205 6.21 8.10 -7.54
CA ASN A 205 7.29 8.88 -8.16
C ASN A 205 6.81 9.76 -9.32
N GLY A 206 5.55 9.64 -9.71
CA GLY A 206 4.95 10.37 -10.80
C GLY A 206 4.96 9.59 -12.11
N ASP A 207 3.79 9.53 -12.73
CA ASP A 207 3.55 9.00 -14.06
C ASP A 207 2.37 9.76 -14.70
N GLU A 208 1.79 9.25 -15.77
CA GLU A 208 0.66 9.88 -16.48
C GLU A 208 -0.60 10.03 -15.59
N ARG A 209 -0.72 9.26 -14.51
CA ARG A 209 -1.93 9.19 -13.65
C ARG A 209 -1.71 9.76 -12.26
N THR A 210 -0.47 9.75 -11.79
CA THR A 210 -0.12 10.09 -10.41
C THR A 210 0.98 11.14 -10.41
N PRO A 211 0.79 12.30 -9.75
CA PRO A 211 1.85 13.29 -9.64
C PRO A 211 3.00 12.76 -8.78
N ALA A 212 4.21 13.25 -9.03
CA ALA A 212 5.34 12.98 -8.16
C ALA A 212 5.05 13.47 -6.73
N MET A 213 5.22 12.58 -5.77
CA MET A 213 5.06 12.87 -4.35
C MET A 213 6.39 13.30 -3.71
N ILE A 214 6.44 13.41 -2.40
CA ILE A 214 7.65 13.75 -1.66
C ILE A 214 8.80 12.80 -2.03
N ARG A 215 10.01 13.35 -2.23
CA ARG A 215 11.22 12.59 -2.50
C ARG A 215 11.12 11.64 -3.70
N ALA A 216 10.30 11.96 -4.67
CA ALA A 216 10.21 11.19 -5.90
C ALA A 216 11.58 11.09 -6.61
N VAL A 217 11.85 9.95 -7.24
CA VAL A 217 13.12 9.63 -7.93
C VAL A 217 12.89 9.35 -9.42
N ASN A 218 11.92 10.03 -10.03
CA ASN A 218 11.64 9.91 -11.45
C ASN A 218 12.57 10.82 -12.27
N PRO A 219 13.44 10.26 -13.13
CA PRO A 219 14.40 11.05 -13.91
C PRO A 219 13.74 11.90 -15.01
N ASP A 220 12.50 11.60 -15.38
CA ASP A 220 11.78 12.33 -16.44
C ASP A 220 11.12 13.62 -15.93
N ILE A 221 11.14 13.84 -14.61
CA ILE A 221 10.54 15.04 -13.99
C ILE A 221 11.65 16.03 -13.65
N ASP A 222 11.39 17.32 -13.93
CA ASP A 222 12.29 18.40 -13.56
C ASP A 222 12.65 18.34 -12.05
N PRO A 223 13.94 18.25 -11.69
CA PRO A 223 14.39 18.18 -10.30
C PRO A 223 13.91 19.34 -9.43
N GLU A 224 13.71 20.54 -9.99
CA GLU A 224 13.19 21.68 -9.22
C GLU A 224 11.72 21.45 -8.84
N ILE A 225 10.92 20.79 -9.68
CA ILE A 225 9.54 20.44 -9.32
C ILE A 225 9.51 19.42 -8.19
N ILE A 226 10.38 18.39 -8.25
CA ILE A 226 10.52 17.41 -7.17
C ILE A 226 10.91 18.12 -5.86
N LYS A 227 11.86 19.03 -5.91
CA LYS A 227 12.32 19.80 -4.75
C LYS A 227 11.22 20.69 -4.15
N ILE A 228 10.42 21.35 -5.00
CA ILE A 228 9.28 22.15 -4.54
C ILE A 228 8.29 21.27 -3.80
N ARG A 229 7.92 20.11 -4.34
CA ARG A 229 7.01 19.15 -3.69
C ARG A 229 7.60 18.59 -2.40
N ASP A 230 8.86 18.20 -2.40
CA ASP A 230 9.56 17.70 -1.20
C ASP A 230 9.50 18.75 -0.08
N ASN A 231 9.77 20.01 -0.38
CA ASN A 231 9.70 21.10 0.60
C ASN A 231 8.29 21.32 1.16
N ALA A 232 7.26 21.20 0.32
CA ALA A 232 5.86 21.39 0.71
C ALA A 232 5.30 20.21 1.52
N MET A 233 5.78 19.00 1.24
CA MET A 233 5.19 17.75 1.73
C MET A 233 5.89 17.15 2.94
N ARG A 234 7.10 17.58 3.28
CA ARG A 234 7.85 17.05 4.44
C ARG A 234 7.35 17.61 5.78
N VAL A 235 7.50 16.82 6.83
CA VAL A 235 7.14 17.21 8.21
C VAL A 235 7.92 18.44 8.67
N THR A 236 9.26 18.38 8.57
CA THR A 236 10.17 19.49 8.85
C THR A 236 11.39 19.39 7.93
N GLU A 237 12.26 20.40 7.98
CA GLU A 237 13.52 20.37 7.23
C GLU A 237 14.42 19.16 7.57
N LYS A 238 14.39 18.73 8.82
CA LYS A 238 15.17 17.57 9.32
C LYS A 238 14.41 16.26 9.22
N ASN A 239 13.08 16.31 9.30
CA ASN A 239 12.23 15.13 9.17
C ASN A 239 11.54 15.12 7.80
N ARG A 240 12.12 14.40 6.86
CA ARG A 240 11.67 14.32 5.46
C ARG A 240 10.62 13.24 5.22
N HIS A 241 9.86 12.84 6.24
CA HIS A 241 8.66 12.02 6.06
C HIS A 241 7.48 12.86 5.57
N PRO A 242 6.47 12.24 4.94
CA PRO A 242 5.27 12.94 4.52
C PRO A 242 4.57 13.61 5.70
N ASN A 243 4.22 14.89 5.58
CA ASN A 243 3.40 15.60 6.56
C ASN A 243 1.91 15.25 6.38
N VAL A 244 1.06 15.75 7.28
CA VAL A 244 -0.40 15.49 7.25
C VAL A 244 -1.04 15.90 5.93
N LYS A 245 -0.61 17.01 5.32
CA LYS A 245 -1.14 17.47 4.03
C LYS A 245 -0.68 16.56 2.89
N ALA A 246 0.54 16.03 2.95
CA ALA A 246 1.03 15.06 1.99
C ALA A 246 0.22 13.76 2.08
N HIS A 247 -0.01 13.23 3.28
CA HIS A 247 -0.86 12.05 3.46
C HIS A 247 -2.29 12.26 2.99
N ALA A 248 -2.87 13.43 3.23
CA ALA A 248 -4.20 13.76 2.73
C ALA A 248 -4.24 13.86 1.20
N TYR A 249 -3.21 14.44 0.60
CA TYR A 249 -3.09 14.59 -0.85
C TYR A 249 -2.89 13.22 -1.54
N GLU A 250 -1.96 12.39 -1.07
CA GLU A 250 -1.74 11.04 -1.62
C GLU A 250 -2.95 10.13 -1.40
N ALA A 251 -3.70 10.31 -0.30
CA ALA A 251 -4.90 9.53 -0.03
C ALA A 251 -5.94 9.65 -1.15
N ASP A 252 -6.09 10.81 -1.79
CA ASP A 252 -7.06 11.01 -2.87
C ASP A 252 -6.72 10.16 -4.10
N PHE A 253 -5.42 10.04 -4.45
CA PHE A 253 -4.94 9.20 -5.55
C PHE A 253 -5.02 7.72 -5.20
N ILE A 254 -4.58 7.33 -3.99
CA ILE A 254 -4.63 5.94 -3.53
C ILE A 254 -6.08 5.46 -3.42
N GLU A 255 -7.00 6.27 -2.90
CA GLU A 255 -8.41 5.91 -2.82
C GLU A 255 -9.03 5.71 -4.20
N SER A 256 -8.75 6.63 -5.15
CA SER A 256 -9.21 6.49 -6.53
C SER A 256 -8.70 5.20 -7.18
N TRP A 257 -7.43 4.88 -6.94
CA TRP A 257 -6.81 3.65 -7.43
C TRP A 257 -7.40 2.39 -6.77
N LEU A 258 -7.61 2.39 -5.45
CA LEU A 258 -8.26 1.27 -4.74
C LEU A 258 -9.64 0.94 -5.28
N ARG A 259 -10.41 1.96 -5.74
CA ARG A 259 -11.73 1.75 -6.36
C ARG A 259 -11.66 1.07 -7.72
N GLY A 260 -10.50 1.03 -8.34
CA GLY A 260 -10.24 0.40 -9.64
C GLY A 260 -9.55 -0.96 -9.55
N LEU A 261 -9.22 -1.42 -8.33
CA LEU A 261 -8.65 -2.75 -8.08
C LEU A 261 -9.75 -3.87 -8.09
#